data_aabfed9e5e05315b8530a9b9dc23c90c
#
_entry.id   aabfed9e5e05315b8530a9b9dc23c90c
#
_cell.length_a   1.000
_cell.length_b   1.000
_cell.length_c   1.000
_cell.angle_alpha   90.00
_cell.angle_beta   90.00
_cell.angle_gamma   90.00
#
_symmetry.space_group_name_H-M   'P 1'
#
loop_
_entity.id
_entity.type
_entity.pdbx_description
1 polymer ?
#
loop_
_entity_poly.entity_id
_entity_poly.type
_entity_poly.pdbx_seq_one_letter_code
_entity_poly.pdbx_strand_id
1 'polypeptide(L)'
;VLRKLKWPLAILASGAFVLLVGWLRHSTFSADPIFYAYIQIVGGLLGFTYAANALVRFRGAHDRLSLILAFGFVLAGIIETVSALGFYNLLAAGQPVQMHIPLAWTVGRTLLAALFIAALAVERRVPHSREPSREMAIALVVVSVVAYLTSAAYLGSPAEPVIHPFAMIARPWDLFPAALFLIAAIGYGRRLRRSHTAFDWALCAAAWMNVACHVAASQSDRILDAPFTLAQILKVSSYAIVLGGALLDNVQLFEQVRHLAVTDSLTGLANYRSLLQSLEIEIQRGRRSGRPFALLLLDMDNLKGVNDRYGHLVGSHALRRLATTMRANSRSMDTAARYGGDEFALILPEANAEAAAAVAKRVCERLAHDGELPLLSVSVGAAVFPQDGETIEQLLSAADRGLYGMKNRSGGVATLTRIAACL
;
A
#
# COMPACT_ATOMS: atom_id res chain seq x y z
N VAL A 1 -18.75 -25.98 -13.59
CA VAL A 1 -18.87 -26.92 -12.46
C VAL A 1 -18.42 -26.26 -11.16
N LEU A 2 -17.28 -25.59 -11.05
CA LEU A 2 -16.75 -24.95 -9.83
C LEU A 2 -17.65 -23.83 -9.24
N ARG A 3 -18.46 -23.14 -10.05
CA ARG A 3 -19.33 -22.06 -9.59
C ARG A 3 -20.59 -22.58 -8.88
N LYS A 4 -21.07 -23.78 -9.22
CA LYS A 4 -22.23 -24.42 -8.57
C LYS A 4 -21.87 -25.08 -7.24
N LEU A 5 -20.59 -25.40 -7.00
CA LEU A 5 -20.12 -26.08 -5.78
C LEU A 5 -19.82 -25.14 -4.61
N LYS A 6 -19.72 -23.83 -4.85
CA LYS A 6 -19.37 -22.82 -3.83
C LYS A 6 -20.41 -22.69 -2.72
N TRP A 7 -21.69 -22.72 -3.06
CA TRP A 7 -22.77 -22.57 -2.09
C TRP A 7 -22.93 -23.78 -1.16
N PRO A 8 -22.95 -25.04 -1.67
CA PRO A 8 -22.96 -26.22 -0.81
C PRO A 8 -21.78 -26.28 0.14
N LEU A 9 -20.56 -25.94 -0.32
CA LEU A 9 -19.37 -25.90 0.51
C LEU A 9 -19.45 -24.84 1.61
N ALA A 10 -19.99 -23.65 1.32
CA ALA A 10 -20.18 -22.61 2.32
C ALA A 10 -21.20 -23.00 3.39
N ILE A 11 -22.30 -23.63 2.99
CA ILE A 11 -23.32 -24.14 3.93
C ILE A 11 -22.71 -25.25 4.81
N LEU A 12 -21.97 -26.19 4.22
CA LEU A 12 -21.33 -27.28 4.94
C LEU A 12 -20.27 -26.74 5.94
N ALA A 13 -19.45 -25.77 5.53
CA ALA A 13 -18.48 -25.12 6.41
C ALA A 13 -19.16 -24.37 7.56
N SER A 14 -20.26 -23.65 7.29
CA SER A 14 -21.03 -22.98 8.33
C SER A 14 -21.65 -23.96 9.31
N GLY A 15 -22.22 -25.08 8.82
CA GLY A 15 -22.76 -26.13 9.66
C GLY A 15 -21.68 -26.81 10.52
N ALA A 16 -20.53 -27.14 9.91
CA ALA A 16 -19.38 -27.71 10.61
C ALA A 16 -18.86 -26.74 11.70
N PHE A 17 -18.84 -25.43 11.44
CA PHE A 17 -18.43 -24.43 12.43
C PHE A 17 -19.39 -24.40 13.62
N VAL A 18 -20.70 -24.39 13.38
CA VAL A 18 -21.72 -24.43 14.47
C VAL A 18 -21.59 -25.71 15.30
N LEU A 19 -21.40 -26.87 14.66
CA LEU A 19 -21.17 -28.14 15.35
C LEU A 19 -19.87 -28.11 16.19
N LEU A 20 -18.80 -27.57 15.64
CA LEU A 20 -17.54 -27.39 16.36
C LEU A 20 -17.71 -26.52 17.59
N VAL A 21 -18.39 -25.38 17.48
CA VAL A 21 -18.65 -24.50 18.62
C VAL A 21 -19.53 -25.17 19.67
N GLY A 22 -20.56 -25.91 19.24
CA GLY A 22 -21.39 -26.71 20.13
C GLY A 22 -20.60 -27.80 20.89
N TRP A 23 -19.65 -28.45 20.20
CA TRP A 23 -18.74 -29.39 20.83
C TRP A 23 -17.79 -28.72 21.84
N LEU A 24 -17.20 -27.56 21.44
CA LEU A 24 -16.33 -26.76 22.30
C LEU A 24 -17.01 -26.29 23.59
N ARG A 25 -18.32 -26.04 23.55
CA ARG A 25 -19.14 -25.66 24.73
C ARG A 25 -19.07 -26.70 25.84
N HIS A 26 -19.00 -27.98 25.49
CA HIS A 26 -18.94 -29.09 26.46
C HIS A 26 -17.50 -29.43 26.88
N SER A 27 -16.49 -28.72 26.39
CA SER A 27 -15.10 -28.92 26.77
C SER A 27 -14.82 -28.40 28.20
N THR A 28 -13.88 -29.03 28.87
CA THR A 28 -13.39 -28.57 30.19
C THR A 28 -12.32 -27.46 30.07
N PHE A 29 -12.07 -26.98 28.88
CA PHE A 29 -11.05 -25.96 28.64
C PHE A 29 -11.42 -24.63 29.28
N SER A 30 -10.44 -24.02 29.96
CA SER A 30 -10.52 -22.65 30.44
C SER A 30 -9.18 -21.97 30.14
N ALA A 31 -9.22 -20.83 29.48
CA ALA A 31 -8.02 -20.05 29.18
C ALA A 31 -7.50 -19.36 30.45
N ASP A 32 -6.18 -19.10 30.44
CA ASP A 32 -5.56 -18.28 31.48
C ASP A 32 -6.10 -16.84 31.41
N PRO A 33 -6.50 -16.24 32.53
CA PRO A 33 -6.89 -14.85 32.61
C PRO A 33 -5.86 -13.87 31.98
N ILE A 34 -4.57 -14.11 32.17
CA ILE A 34 -3.50 -13.29 31.62
C ILE A 34 -3.51 -13.32 30.07
N PHE A 35 -3.80 -14.47 29.49
CA PHE A 35 -3.94 -14.62 28.03
C PHE A 35 -5.05 -13.74 27.47
N TYR A 36 -6.16 -13.58 28.18
CA TYR A 36 -7.24 -12.69 27.80
C TYR A 36 -6.78 -11.23 27.77
N ALA A 37 -6.06 -10.78 28.80
CA ALA A 37 -5.53 -9.40 28.83
C ALA A 37 -4.59 -9.13 27.64
N TYR A 38 -3.71 -10.07 27.30
CA TYR A 38 -2.84 -9.94 26.14
C TYR A 38 -3.62 -9.86 24.83
N ILE A 39 -4.63 -10.69 24.63
CA ILE A 39 -5.50 -10.63 23.44
C ILE A 39 -6.18 -9.26 23.32
N GLN A 40 -6.65 -8.69 24.41
CA GLN A 40 -7.27 -7.36 24.41
C GLN A 40 -6.26 -6.27 24.05
N ILE A 41 -5.06 -6.31 24.62
CA ILE A 41 -3.99 -5.35 24.27
C ILE A 41 -3.63 -5.45 22.80
N VAL A 42 -3.44 -6.66 22.27
CA VAL A 42 -3.13 -6.87 20.85
C VAL A 42 -4.27 -6.36 19.96
N GLY A 43 -5.53 -6.63 20.34
CA GLY A 43 -6.71 -6.11 19.63
C GLY A 43 -6.74 -4.59 19.61
N GLY A 44 -6.48 -3.94 20.75
CA GLY A 44 -6.40 -2.50 20.87
C GLY A 44 -5.31 -1.89 19.99
N LEU A 45 -4.09 -2.45 20.03
CA LEU A 45 -2.98 -2.01 19.21
C LEU A 45 -3.27 -2.14 17.71
N LEU A 46 -3.83 -3.26 17.26
CA LEU A 46 -4.24 -3.46 15.87
C LEU A 46 -5.32 -2.45 15.46
N GLY A 47 -6.30 -2.20 16.33
CA GLY A 47 -7.35 -1.22 16.10
C GLY A 47 -6.79 0.19 15.91
N PHE A 48 -5.91 0.65 16.79
CA PHE A 48 -5.27 1.97 16.69
C PHE A 48 -4.35 2.07 15.48
N THR A 49 -3.59 1.02 15.17
CA THR A 49 -2.70 1.00 14.00
C THR A 49 -3.50 1.10 12.70
N TYR A 50 -4.60 0.34 12.59
CA TYR A 50 -5.48 0.45 11.43
C TYR A 50 -6.11 1.85 11.35
N ALA A 51 -6.60 2.38 12.46
CA ALA A 51 -7.22 3.70 12.49
C ALA A 51 -6.25 4.81 12.06
N ALA A 52 -4.99 4.78 12.53
CA ALA A 52 -3.94 5.70 12.10
C ALA A 52 -3.70 5.60 10.58
N ASN A 53 -3.58 4.37 10.05
CA ASN A 53 -3.44 4.14 8.61
C ASN A 53 -4.64 4.69 7.82
N ALA A 54 -5.86 4.42 8.27
CA ALA A 54 -7.08 4.89 7.62
C ALA A 54 -7.23 6.42 7.66
N LEU A 55 -6.78 7.09 8.72
CA LEU A 55 -6.76 8.56 8.79
C LEU A 55 -5.75 9.18 7.82
N VAL A 56 -4.57 8.56 7.66
CA VAL A 56 -3.59 8.98 6.65
C VAL A 56 -4.20 8.85 5.24
N ARG A 57 -4.85 7.71 4.97
CA ARG A 57 -5.55 7.48 3.70
C ARG A 57 -6.68 8.50 3.48
N PHE A 58 -7.48 8.80 4.50
CA PHE A 58 -8.52 9.82 4.40
C PHE A 58 -7.95 11.20 4.07
N ARG A 59 -6.81 11.60 4.66
CA ARG A 59 -6.15 12.87 4.34
C ARG A 59 -5.66 12.95 2.89
N GLY A 60 -5.20 11.84 2.33
CA GLY A 60 -4.69 11.80 0.95
C GLY A 60 -5.78 11.63 -0.10
N ALA A 61 -6.75 10.75 0.13
CA ALA A 61 -7.78 10.38 -0.85
C ALA A 61 -9.14 11.06 -0.61
N HIS A 62 -9.33 11.71 0.56
CA HIS A 62 -10.59 12.29 1.03
C HIS A 62 -11.77 11.30 1.06
N ASP A 63 -11.47 10.04 1.26
CA ASP A 63 -12.36 8.89 1.18
C ASP A 63 -13.08 8.69 2.51
N ARG A 64 -14.38 8.96 2.56
CA ARG A 64 -15.23 8.85 3.75
C ARG A 64 -15.34 7.45 4.32
N LEU A 65 -15.19 6.41 3.50
CA LEU A 65 -15.16 5.03 3.99
C LEU A 65 -14.01 4.83 4.99
N SER A 66 -12.80 5.32 4.63
CA SER A 66 -11.63 5.25 5.52
C SER A 66 -11.85 6.03 6.82
N LEU A 67 -12.49 7.21 6.78
CA LEU A 67 -12.80 7.99 7.98
C LEU A 67 -13.75 7.25 8.92
N ILE A 68 -14.85 6.69 8.39
CA ILE A 68 -15.86 5.97 9.20
C ILE A 68 -15.27 4.71 9.82
N LEU A 69 -14.48 3.95 9.06
CA LEU A 69 -13.81 2.76 9.58
C LEU A 69 -12.73 3.11 10.61
N ALA A 70 -11.95 4.20 10.38
CA ALA A 70 -10.99 4.69 11.38
C ALA A 70 -11.68 4.98 12.71
N PHE A 71 -12.82 5.66 12.66
CA PHE A 71 -13.66 5.94 13.81
C PHE A 71 -14.06 4.66 14.55
N GLY A 72 -14.56 3.65 13.84
CA GLY A 72 -14.97 2.38 14.43
C GLY A 72 -13.82 1.64 15.11
N PHE A 73 -12.64 1.63 14.50
CA PHE A 73 -11.47 0.95 15.05
C PHE A 73 -10.80 1.72 16.20
N VAL A 74 -10.84 3.06 16.22
CA VAL A 74 -10.43 3.83 17.41
C VAL A 74 -11.31 3.47 18.60
N LEU A 75 -12.62 3.47 18.40
CA LEU A 75 -13.57 3.13 19.46
C LEU A 75 -13.38 1.70 19.97
N ALA A 76 -13.21 0.75 19.04
CA ALA A 76 -12.89 -0.65 19.40
C ALA A 76 -11.59 -0.72 20.20
N GLY A 77 -10.53 -0.04 19.77
CA GLY A 77 -9.23 0.01 20.46
C GLY A 77 -9.34 0.58 21.88
N ILE A 78 -10.12 1.64 22.08
CA ILE A 78 -10.36 2.22 23.41
C ILE A 78 -11.08 1.23 24.31
N ILE A 79 -12.16 0.59 23.84
CA ILE A 79 -12.94 -0.40 24.61
C ILE A 79 -12.06 -1.60 24.98
N GLU A 80 -11.24 -2.11 24.06
CA GLU A 80 -10.29 -3.20 24.32
C GLU A 80 -9.27 -2.81 25.41
N THR A 81 -8.71 -1.58 25.31
CA THR A 81 -7.73 -1.09 26.28
C THR A 81 -8.34 -0.91 27.66
N VAL A 82 -9.53 -0.31 27.74
CA VAL A 82 -10.26 -0.14 29.02
C VAL A 82 -10.60 -1.51 29.62
N SER A 83 -11.01 -2.48 28.79
CA SER A 83 -11.28 -3.84 29.22
C SER A 83 -10.03 -4.54 29.78
N ALA A 84 -8.88 -4.38 29.10
CA ALA A 84 -7.61 -4.95 29.55
C ALA A 84 -7.16 -4.35 30.89
N LEU A 85 -7.25 -3.03 31.05
CA LEU A 85 -6.88 -2.34 32.29
C LEU A 85 -7.80 -2.71 33.46
N GLY A 86 -9.13 -2.76 33.23
CA GLY A 86 -10.09 -3.18 34.23
C GLY A 86 -9.81 -4.60 34.73
N PHE A 87 -9.47 -5.48 33.80
CA PHE A 87 -9.12 -6.85 34.12
C PHE A 87 -7.81 -6.96 34.91
N TYR A 88 -6.78 -6.22 34.53
CA TYR A 88 -5.50 -6.19 35.25
C TYR A 88 -5.66 -5.70 36.68
N ASN A 89 -6.48 -4.67 36.91
CA ASN A 89 -6.76 -4.13 38.24
C ASN A 89 -7.45 -5.14 39.12
N LEU A 90 -8.38 -5.96 38.60
CA LEU A 90 -9.04 -7.03 39.35
C LEU A 90 -8.05 -8.13 39.75
N LEU A 91 -7.16 -8.54 38.86
CA LEU A 91 -6.09 -9.50 39.14
C LEU A 91 -5.14 -9.00 40.22
N ALA A 92 -4.70 -7.76 40.12
CA ALA A 92 -3.78 -7.12 41.04
C ALA A 92 -4.39 -6.99 42.46
N ALA A 93 -5.71 -6.80 42.55
CA ALA A 93 -6.44 -6.70 43.82
C ALA A 93 -6.72 -8.07 44.45
N GLY A 94 -6.32 -9.20 43.85
CA GLY A 94 -6.60 -10.56 44.34
C GLY A 94 -8.09 -10.92 44.44
N GLN A 95 -8.93 -10.16 43.75
CA GLN A 95 -10.37 -10.42 43.73
C GLN A 95 -10.70 -11.58 42.79
N PRO A 96 -11.67 -12.43 43.13
CA PRO A 96 -12.14 -13.44 42.20
C PRO A 96 -12.62 -12.76 40.93
N VAL A 97 -12.08 -13.20 39.80
CA VAL A 97 -12.41 -12.63 38.47
C VAL A 97 -13.85 -13.02 38.15
N GLN A 98 -14.81 -12.33 38.74
CA GLN A 98 -16.17 -12.26 38.24
C GLN A 98 -16.12 -11.30 37.07
N MET A 99 -15.81 -11.84 35.89
CA MET A 99 -15.84 -11.03 34.69
C MET A 99 -17.29 -10.73 34.35
N HIS A 100 -17.66 -9.51 34.63
CA HIS A 100 -18.84 -8.93 34.03
C HIS A 100 -18.52 -8.79 32.52
N ILE A 101 -19.29 -9.48 31.70
CA ILE A 101 -19.25 -9.12 30.29
C ILE A 101 -20.11 -7.86 30.20
N PRO A 102 -19.48 -6.70 30.14
CA PRO A 102 -20.23 -5.48 30.26
C PRO A 102 -21.10 -5.35 29.02
N LEU A 103 -22.28 -4.84 29.21
CA LEU A 103 -23.16 -4.35 28.16
C LEU A 103 -22.36 -3.50 27.14
N ALA A 104 -21.35 -2.76 27.63
CA ALA A 104 -20.43 -1.99 26.82
C ALA A 104 -19.68 -2.80 25.77
N TRP A 105 -19.30 -4.08 26.02
CA TRP A 105 -18.66 -4.92 25.01
C TRP A 105 -19.62 -5.21 23.85
N THR A 106 -20.84 -5.63 24.14
CA THR A 106 -21.88 -5.89 23.14
C THR A 106 -22.26 -4.59 22.40
N VAL A 107 -22.39 -3.46 23.12
CA VAL A 107 -22.64 -2.15 22.53
C VAL A 107 -21.51 -1.72 21.59
N GLY A 108 -20.26 -1.84 22.04
CA GLY A 108 -19.09 -1.50 21.21
C GLY A 108 -19.01 -2.34 19.93
N ARG A 109 -19.30 -3.63 20.01
CA ARG A 109 -19.35 -4.54 18.86
C ARG A 109 -20.49 -4.23 17.92
N THR A 110 -21.65 -3.92 18.46
CA THR A 110 -22.82 -3.46 17.69
C THR A 110 -22.52 -2.17 16.93
N LEU A 111 -21.85 -1.23 17.59
CA LEU A 111 -21.47 0.04 17.02
C LEU A 111 -20.45 -0.14 15.87
N LEU A 112 -19.45 -1.01 16.06
CA LEU A 112 -18.49 -1.35 15.00
C LEU A 112 -19.21 -1.97 13.79
N ALA A 113 -20.14 -2.90 14.01
CA ALA A 113 -20.94 -3.51 12.94
C ALA A 113 -21.80 -2.47 12.19
N ALA A 114 -22.43 -1.57 12.93
CA ALA A 114 -23.22 -0.48 12.37
C ALA A 114 -22.34 0.47 11.52
N LEU A 115 -21.09 0.75 11.96
CA LEU A 115 -20.15 1.57 11.21
C LEU A 115 -19.65 0.87 9.94
N PHE A 116 -19.48 -0.46 9.94
CA PHE A 116 -19.20 -1.21 8.71
C PHE A 116 -20.34 -1.05 7.68
N ILE A 117 -21.59 -1.08 8.12
CA ILE A 117 -22.78 -0.85 7.25
C ILE A 117 -22.84 0.61 6.80
N ALA A 118 -22.61 1.57 7.72
CA ALA A 118 -22.62 2.99 7.42
C ALA A 118 -21.54 3.36 6.39
N ALA A 119 -20.34 2.79 6.51
CA ALA A 119 -19.26 2.98 5.56
C ALA A 119 -19.66 2.59 4.13
N LEU A 120 -20.33 1.43 3.97
CA LEU A 120 -20.89 0.99 2.68
C LEU A 120 -21.98 1.93 2.15
N ALA A 121 -22.82 2.43 3.03
CA ALA A 121 -23.95 3.31 2.65
C ALA A 121 -23.45 4.69 2.21
N VAL A 122 -22.49 5.26 2.96
CA VAL A 122 -21.90 6.56 2.68
C VAL A 122 -21.07 6.53 1.39
N GLU A 123 -20.27 5.48 1.21
CA GLU A 123 -19.50 5.32 -0.02
C GLU A 123 -20.35 5.30 -1.28
N ARG A 124 -21.52 4.67 -1.24
CA ARG A 124 -22.45 4.63 -2.38
C ARG A 124 -23.09 5.98 -2.72
N ARG A 125 -23.26 6.85 -1.73
CA ARG A 125 -23.99 8.12 -1.89
C ARG A 125 -23.06 9.31 -2.04
N VAL A 126 -22.02 9.39 -1.19
CA VAL A 126 -21.11 10.54 -1.10
C VAL A 126 -19.70 10.03 -0.74
N PRO A 127 -18.96 9.42 -1.69
CA PRO A 127 -17.69 8.73 -1.40
C PRO A 127 -16.59 9.66 -0.91
N HIS A 128 -16.54 10.90 -1.39
CA HIS A 128 -15.44 11.83 -1.08
C HIS A 128 -15.89 13.02 -0.25
N SER A 129 -15.01 13.46 0.65
CA SER A 129 -15.21 14.66 1.47
C SER A 129 -14.87 15.92 0.68
N ARG A 130 -15.68 16.97 0.85
CA ARG A 130 -15.41 18.31 0.33
C ARG A 130 -14.65 19.17 1.36
N GLU A 131 -14.81 18.88 2.65
CA GLU A 131 -14.21 19.61 3.76
C GLU A 131 -13.52 18.64 4.74
N PRO A 132 -12.40 17.98 4.32
CA PRO A 132 -11.81 16.87 5.07
C PRO A 132 -11.35 17.25 6.48
N SER A 133 -10.83 18.46 6.68
CA SER A 133 -10.39 18.93 7.99
C SER A 133 -11.56 19.10 8.96
N ARG A 134 -12.69 19.62 8.50
CA ARG A 134 -13.91 19.80 9.30
C ARG A 134 -14.54 18.45 9.66
N GLU A 135 -14.67 17.54 8.67
CA GLU A 135 -15.23 16.21 8.90
C GLU A 135 -14.35 15.40 9.87
N MET A 136 -13.03 15.53 9.78
CA MET A 136 -12.11 14.88 10.72
C MET A 136 -12.22 15.46 12.14
N ALA A 137 -12.38 16.78 12.28
CA ALA A 137 -12.60 17.41 13.58
C ALA A 137 -13.91 16.97 14.22
N ILE A 138 -15.00 16.93 13.44
CA ILE A 138 -16.31 16.43 13.90
C ILE A 138 -16.18 14.95 14.31
N ALA A 139 -15.55 14.11 13.49
CA ALA A 139 -15.33 12.69 13.79
C ALA A 139 -14.55 12.53 15.11
N LEU A 140 -13.51 13.31 15.34
CA LEU A 140 -12.71 13.28 16.58
C LEU A 140 -13.54 13.61 17.80
N VAL A 141 -14.37 14.68 17.75
CA VAL A 141 -15.26 15.05 18.84
C VAL A 141 -16.27 13.95 19.13
N VAL A 142 -16.91 13.40 18.07
CA VAL A 142 -17.91 12.33 18.22
C VAL A 142 -17.26 11.06 18.80
N VAL A 143 -16.06 10.68 18.31
CA VAL A 143 -15.30 9.54 18.90
C VAL A 143 -15.04 9.76 20.38
N SER A 144 -14.55 10.95 20.74
CA SER A 144 -14.20 11.25 22.14
C SER A 144 -15.43 11.16 23.06
N VAL A 145 -16.56 11.70 22.62
CA VAL A 145 -17.83 11.64 23.39
C VAL A 145 -18.33 10.20 23.50
N VAL A 146 -18.37 9.44 22.38
CA VAL A 146 -18.84 8.06 22.39
C VAL A 146 -17.90 7.18 23.20
N ALA A 147 -16.59 7.36 23.07
CA ALA A 147 -15.59 6.63 23.87
C ALA A 147 -15.74 6.91 25.37
N TYR A 148 -15.96 8.17 25.75
CA TYR A 148 -16.23 8.54 27.14
C TYR A 148 -17.50 7.88 27.66
N LEU A 149 -18.62 7.98 26.93
CA LEU A 149 -19.88 7.40 27.34
C LEU A 149 -19.82 5.87 27.44
N THR A 150 -19.18 5.20 26.48
CA THR A 150 -19.02 3.74 26.52
C THR A 150 -18.08 3.29 27.65
N SER A 151 -16.99 4.03 27.90
CA SER A 151 -16.07 3.74 29.01
C SER A 151 -16.72 3.99 30.37
N ALA A 152 -17.49 5.07 30.51
CA ALA A 152 -18.24 5.39 31.71
C ALA A 152 -19.33 4.34 31.99
N ALA A 153 -20.04 3.91 30.94
CA ALA A 153 -21.02 2.82 31.05
C ALA A 153 -20.34 1.49 31.44
N TYR A 154 -19.13 1.21 30.93
CA TYR A 154 -18.35 0.04 31.30
C TYR A 154 -17.99 0.06 32.80
N LEU A 155 -17.48 1.18 33.28
CA LEU A 155 -17.04 1.30 34.68
C LEU A 155 -18.21 1.40 35.69
N GLY A 156 -19.37 1.89 35.25
CA GLY A 156 -20.54 2.11 36.07
C GLY A 156 -21.59 0.98 36.04
N SER A 157 -21.41 -0.04 35.20
CA SER A 157 -22.40 -1.11 35.06
C SER A 157 -22.32 -2.09 36.22
N PRO A 158 -23.47 -2.44 36.85
CA PRO A 158 -23.48 -3.50 37.84
C PRO A 158 -23.12 -4.85 37.21
N ALA A 159 -22.57 -5.66 38.04
CA ALA A 159 -21.81 -6.83 37.69
C ALA A 159 -22.59 -8.11 37.39
N GLU A 160 -23.79 -8.08 36.95
CA GLU A 160 -24.54 -9.30 36.65
C GLU A 160 -24.39 -9.74 35.20
N PRO A 161 -23.72 -10.87 34.96
CA PRO A 161 -23.69 -11.44 33.64
C PRO A 161 -25.03 -12.06 33.32
N VAL A 162 -25.71 -11.56 32.28
CA VAL A 162 -26.90 -12.21 31.75
C VAL A 162 -26.46 -13.40 30.90
N ILE A 163 -26.03 -14.47 31.54
CA ILE A 163 -25.73 -15.76 30.93
C ILE A 163 -26.82 -16.75 31.32
N HIS A 164 -27.31 -17.47 30.32
CA HIS A 164 -28.31 -18.52 30.51
C HIS A 164 -27.66 -19.89 30.26
N PRO A 165 -26.88 -20.44 31.22
CA PRO A 165 -26.04 -21.62 30.96
C PRO A 165 -26.82 -22.90 30.62
N PHE A 166 -28.08 -22.97 30.98
CA PHE A 166 -28.96 -24.09 30.63
C PHE A 166 -29.82 -23.87 29.37
N ALA A 167 -29.72 -22.69 28.75
CA ALA A 167 -30.42 -22.40 27.52
C ALA A 167 -29.70 -23.00 26.31
N MET A 168 -30.41 -23.25 25.24
CA MET A 168 -29.84 -23.68 23.95
C MET A 168 -28.79 -22.68 23.44
N ILE A 169 -28.99 -21.39 23.72
CA ILE A 169 -28.06 -20.29 23.42
C ILE A 169 -27.78 -19.57 24.74
N ALA A 170 -26.55 -19.65 25.21
CA ALA A 170 -26.17 -19.09 26.50
C ALA A 170 -26.19 -17.55 26.53
N ARG A 171 -25.88 -16.92 25.39
CA ARG A 171 -25.74 -15.45 25.24
C ARG A 171 -26.47 -14.95 24.01
N PRO A 172 -27.78 -14.85 24.02
CA PRO A 172 -28.56 -14.49 22.81
C PRO A 172 -28.27 -13.08 22.29
N TRP A 173 -27.80 -12.15 23.12
CA TRP A 173 -27.49 -10.77 22.71
C TRP A 173 -26.32 -10.71 21.69
N ASP A 174 -25.41 -11.67 21.72
CA ASP A 174 -24.31 -11.75 20.77
C ASP A 174 -24.79 -12.02 19.33
N LEU A 175 -26.02 -12.52 19.17
CA LEU A 175 -26.62 -12.71 17.85
C LEU A 175 -27.01 -11.39 17.17
N PHE A 176 -27.22 -10.30 17.94
CA PHE A 176 -27.56 -9.00 17.34
C PHE A 176 -26.40 -8.39 16.54
N PRO A 177 -25.18 -8.21 17.09
CA PRO A 177 -24.04 -7.79 16.28
C PRO A 177 -23.68 -8.82 15.20
N ALA A 178 -23.89 -10.14 15.41
CA ALA A 178 -23.72 -11.15 14.36
C ALA A 178 -24.60 -10.85 13.12
N ALA A 179 -25.87 -10.53 13.33
CA ALA A 179 -26.80 -10.18 12.25
C ALA A 179 -26.34 -8.92 11.49
N LEU A 180 -25.88 -7.89 12.20
CA LEU A 180 -25.37 -6.69 11.57
C LEU A 180 -24.09 -6.97 10.77
N PHE A 181 -23.15 -7.74 11.29
CA PHE A 181 -21.97 -8.14 10.53
C PHE A 181 -22.31 -9.02 9.33
N LEU A 182 -23.36 -9.84 9.39
CA LEU A 182 -23.86 -10.59 8.23
C LEU A 182 -24.36 -9.66 7.12
N ILE A 183 -25.10 -8.62 7.49
CA ILE A 183 -25.53 -7.57 6.54
C ILE A 183 -24.32 -6.89 5.91
N ALA A 184 -23.31 -6.52 6.73
CA ALA A 184 -22.05 -5.96 6.26
C ALA A 184 -21.33 -6.93 5.31
N ALA A 185 -21.18 -8.21 5.68
CA ALA A 185 -20.51 -9.23 4.87
C ALA A 185 -21.17 -9.41 3.50
N ILE A 186 -22.50 -9.44 3.44
CA ILE A 186 -23.24 -9.47 2.16
C ILE A 186 -22.97 -8.18 1.36
N GLY A 187 -22.93 -7.03 2.01
CA GLY A 187 -22.65 -5.73 1.38
C GLY A 187 -21.26 -5.68 0.77
N TYR A 188 -20.22 -6.03 1.55
CA TYR A 188 -18.82 -6.09 1.07
C TYR A 188 -18.62 -7.21 0.05
N GLY A 189 -19.30 -8.35 0.15
CA GLY A 189 -19.29 -9.38 -0.87
C GLY A 189 -19.84 -8.93 -2.23
N ARG A 190 -20.87 -8.06 -2.23
CA ARG A 190 -21.36 -7.42 -3.45
C ARG A 190 -20.38 -6.38 -4.00
N ARG A 191 -19.72 -5.62 -3.12
CA ARG A 191 -18.69 -4.66 -3.48
C ARG A 191 -17.48 -5.35 -4.10
N LEU A 192 -16.99 -6.43 -3.50
CA LEU A 192 -15.86 -7.23 -3.97
C LEU A 192 -16.02 -7.75 -5.42
N ARG A 193 -17.27 -7.98 -5.84
CA ARG A 193 -17.56 -8.36 -7.25
C ARG A 193 -17.32 -7.25 -8.26
N ARG A 194 -17.13 -5.99 -7.81
CA ARG A 194 -16.98 -4.80 -8.65
C ARG A 194 -15.54 -4.26 -8.63
N SER A 195 -14.90 -4.24 -7.46
CA SER A 195 -13.63 -3.54 -7.25
C SER A 195 -12.39 -4.45 -7.19
N HIS A 196 -12.52 -5.70 -6.73
CA HIS A 196 -11.45 -6.71 -6.63
C HIS A 196 -10.17 -6.25 -5.87
N THR A 197 -10.24 -5.20 -5.02
CA THR A 197 -9.07 -4.75 -4.26
C THR A 197 -8.77 -5.68 -3.08
N ALA A 198 -7.50 -5.71 -2.63
CA ALA A 198 -7.09 -6.47 -1.44
C ALA A 198 -7.84 -5.99 -0.18
N PHE A 199 -8.06 -4.68 -0.09
CA PHE A 199 -8.81 -4.09 1.03
C PHE A 199 -10.27 -4.51 1.07
N ASP A 200 -10.96 -4.54 -0.07
CA ASP A 200 -12.35 -5.00 -0.12
C ASP A 200 -12.49 -6.47 0.25
N TRP A 201 -11.53 -7.29 -0.18
CA TRP A 201 -11.47 -8.69 0.22
C TRP A 201 -11.29 -8.82 1.74
N ALA A 202 -10.39 -8.03 2.32
CA ALA A 202 -10.13 -8.01 3.75
C ALA A 202 -11.37 -7.57 4.56
N LEU A 203 -12.09 -6.54 4.13
CA LEU A 203 -13.33 -6.10 4.77
C LEU A 203 -14.43 -7.16 4.71
N CYS A 204 -14.57 -7.84 3.57
CA CYS A 204 -15.52 -8.95 3.43
C CYS A 204 -15.15 -10.13 4.35
N ALA A 205 -13.89 -10.55 4.36
CA ALA A 205 -13.38 -11.63 5.23
C ALA A 205 -13.54 -11.28 6.71
N ALA A 206 -13.18 -10.05 7.11
CA ALA A 206 -13.34 -9.59 8.48
C ALA A 206 -14.80 -9.56 8.93
N ALA A 207 -15.71 -9.13 8.06
CA ALA A 207 -17.15 -9.16 8.38
C ALA A 207 -17.64 -10.60 8.63
N TRP A 208 -17.27 -11.57 7.79
CA TRP A 208 -17.58 -12.99 8.01
C TRP A 208 -16.94 -13.55 9.28
N MET A 209 -15.68 -13.19 9.56
CA MET A 209 -15.04 -13.61 10.83
C MET A 209 -15.74 -13.05 12.04
N ASN A 210 -16.27 -11.82 11.97
CA ASN A 210 -17.05 -11.25 13.06
C ASN A 210 -18.41 -11.94 13.22
N VAL A 211 -19.05 -12.41 12.14
CA VAL A 211 -20.22 -13.30 12.27
C VAL A 211 -19.84 -14.56 13.04
N ALA A 212 -18.77 -15.25 12.65
CA ALA A 212 -18.28 -16.44 13.33
C ALA A 212 -17.90 -16.16 14.79
N CYS A 213 -17.24 -15.03 15.05
CA CYS A 213 -16.90 -14.57 16.41
C CYS A 213 -18.14 -14.50 17.31
N HIS A 214 -19.19 -13.82 16.85
CA HIS A 214 -20.39 -13.64 17.67
C HIS A 214 -21.25 -14.92 17.77
N VAL A 215 -21.25 -15.78 16.76
CA VAL A 215 -21.84 -17.11 16.86
C VAL A 215 -21.10 -17.95 17.90
N ALA A 216 -19.77 -17.91 17.94
CA ALA A 216 -19.00 -18.59 18.96
C ALA A 216 -19.28 -18.00 20.38
N ALA A 217 -19.24 -16.67 20.51
CA ALA A 217 -19.52 -15.98 21.76
C ALA A 217 -20.93 -16.31 22.33
N SER A 218 -21.93 -16.47 21.44
CA SER A 218 -23.30 -16.80 21.86
C SER A 218 -23.46 -18.13 22.54
N GLN A 219 -22.51 -19.06 22.36
CA GLN A 219 -22.49 -20.39 22.95
C GLN A 219 -21.65 -20.50 24.23
N SER A 220 -21.02 -19.40 24.67
CA SER A 220 -20.16 -19.37 25.85
C SER A 220 -20.99 -19.38 27.15
N ASP A 221 -20.80 -20.38 27.95
CA ASP A 221 -21.44 -20.52 29.29
C ASP A 221 -20.63 -19.84 30.40
N ARG A 222 -19.32 -19.71 30.21
CA ARG A 222 -18.38 -19.13 31.19
C ARG A 222 -17.40 -18.21 30.46
N ILE A 223 -16.93 -17.24 31.19
CA ILE A 223 -15.81 -16.42 30.68
C ILE A 223 -14.56 -17.29 30.69
N LEU A 224 -13.75 -17.12 29.60
CA LEU A 224 -12.53 -17.89 29.32
C LEU A 224 -12.75 -19.36 28.93
N ASP A 225 -13.99 -19.81 28.74
CA ASP A 225 -14.24 -21.10 28.10
C ASP A 225 -13.78 -21.15 26.64
N ALA A 226 -13.82 -22.35 26.05
CA ALA A 226 -13.33 -22.54 24.69
C ALA A 226 -14.10 -21.71 23.61
N PRO A 227 -15.46 -21.62 23.65
CA PRO A 227 -16.19 -20.76 22.71
C PRO A 227 -15.84 -19.27 22.86
N PHE A 228 -15.71 -18.78 24.11
CA PHE A 228 -15.31 -17.38 24.33
C PHE A 228 -13.90 -17.09 23.82
N THR A 229 -12.95 -17.98 24.12
CA THR A 229 -11.56 -17.85 23.67
C THR A 229 -11.45 -17.86 22.16
N LEU A 230 -12.18 -18.77 21.49
CA LEU A 230 -12.27 -18.80 20.04
C LEU A 230 -12.84 -17.48 19.49
N ALA A 231 -13.89 -16.94 20.11
CA ALA A 231 -14.46 -15.66 19.71
C ALA A 231 -13.44 -14.52 19.80
N GLN A 232 -12.63 -14.45 20.86
CA GLN A 232 -11.60 -13.44 21.02
C GLN A 232 -10.50 -13.55 19.93
N ILE A 233 -10.06 -14.77 19.63
CA ILE A 233 -9.07 -15.02 18.56
C ILE A 233 -9.63 -14.60 17.21
N LEU A 234 -10.87 -14.97 16.88
CA LEU A 234 -11.52 -14.56 15.63
C LEU A 234 -11.65 -13.04 15.50
N LYS A 235 -12.00 -12.37 16.61
CA LYS A 235 -12.09 -10.91 16.68
C LYS A 235 -10.76 -10.25 16.33
N VAL A 236 -9.68 -10.61 17.03
CA VAL A 236 -8.34 -10.02 16.82
C VAL A 236 -7.82 -10.35 15.41
N SER A 237 -8.04 -11.57 14.94
CA SER A 237 -7.68 -11.96 13.57
C SER A 237 -8.43 -11.13 12.53
N SER A 238 -9.69 -10.75 12.78
CA SER A 238 -10.44 -9.87 11.88
C SER A 238 -9.80 -8.48 11.77
N TYR A 239 -9.26 -7.94 12.87
CA TYR A 239 -8.53 -6.65 12.86
C TYR A 239 -7.22 -6.74 12.08
N ALA A 240 -6.48 -7.85 12.30
CA ALA A 240 -5.23 -8.09 11.56
C ALA A 240 -5.48 -8.21 10.05
N ILE A 241 -6.56 -8.88 9.64
CA ILE A 241 -6.92 -9.01 8.21
C ILE A 241 -7.27 -7.64 7.61
N VAL A 242 -8.05 -6.81 8.31
CA VAL A 242 -8.38 -5.46 7.80
C VAL A 242 -7.12 -4.60 7.66
N LEU A 243 -6.25 -4.63 8.67
CA LEU A 243 -4.96 -3.91 8.61
C LEU A 243 -4.08 -4.43 7.47
N GLY A 244 -3.94 -5.75 7.34
CA GLY A 244 -3.16 -6.36 6.26
C GLY A 244 -3.69 -6.00 4.87
N GLY A 245 -5.00 -6.05 4.67
CA GLY A 245 -5.64 -5.64 3.42
C GLY A 245 -5.43 -4.16 3.09
N ALA A 246 -5.51 -3.28 4.10
CA ALA A 246 -5.25 -1.85 3.93
C ALA A 246 -3.79 -1.55 3.57
N LEU A 247 -2.84 -2.25 4.19
CA LEU A 247 -1.41 -2.11 3.88
C LEU A 247 -1.08 -2.60 2.47
N LEU A 248 -1.64 -3.74 2.06
CA LEU A 248 -1.48 -4.25 0.69
C LEU A 248 -2.05 -3.29 -0.36
N ASP A 249 -3.21 -2.71 -0.09
CA ASP A 249 -3.83 -1.71 -0.99
C ASP A 249 -2.97 -0.44 -1.09
N ASN A 250 -2.38 0.02 0.02
CA ASN A 250 -1.45 1.15 0.02
C ASN A 250 -0.19 0.88 -0.80
N VAL A 251 0.39 -0.33 -0.70
CA VAL A 251 1.54 -0.74 -1.53
C VAL A 251 1.18 -0.71 -3.00
N GLN A 252 0.02 -1.25 -3.39
CA GLN A 252 -0.45 -1.24 -4.77
C GLN A 252 -0.67 0.19 -5.29
N LEU A 253 -1.27 1.06 -4.47
CA LEU A 253 -1.47 2.46 -4.81
C LEU A 253 -0.12 3.19 -5.00
N PHE A 254 0.84 2.96 -4.13
CA PHE A 254 2.18 3.53 -4.21
C PHE A 254 2.91 3.09 -5.49
N GLU A 255 2.82 1.80 -5.84
CA GLU A 255 3.38 1.29 -7.09
C GLU A 255 2.69 1.89 -8.32
N GLN A 256 1.36 2.10 -8.29
CA GLN A 256 0.65 2.78 -9.37
C GLN A 256 1.12 4.23 -9.54
N VAL A 257 1.26 4.99 -8.45
CA VAL A 257 1.79 6.36 -8.49
C VAL A 257 3.22 6.39 -9.01
N ARG A 258 4.06 5.47 -8.56
CA ARG A 258 5.43 5.31 -9.06
C ARG A 258 5.46 4.96 -10.55
N HIS A 259 4.50 4.16 -11.01
CA HIS A 259 4.35 3.83 -12.43
C HIS A 259 3.85 4.99 -13.30
N LEU A 260 3.13 5.95 -12.73
CA LEU A 260 2.66 7.14 -13.44
C LEU A 260 3.74 8.23 -13.52
N ALA A 261 4.81 8.17 -12.71
CA ALA A 261 5.94 9.08 -12.83
C ALA A 261 6.63 8.86 -14.18
N VAL A 262 6.65 9.88 -15.02
CA VAL A 262 7.26 9.87 -16.37
C VAL A 262 8.67 10.46 -16.37
N THR A 263 9.08 11.07 -15.26
CA THR A 263 10.37 11.76 -15.13
C THR A 263 11.22 11.19 -14.02
N ASP A 264 12.55 11.28 -14.17
CA ASP A 264 13.52 11.02 -13.10
C ASP A 264 13.51 12.17 -12.08
N SER A 265 13.36 11.85 -10.80
CA SER A 265 13.20 12.86 -9.73
C SER A 265 14.45 13.71 -9.47
N LEU A 266 15.65 13.25 -9.81
CA LEU A 266 16.90 13.98 -9.61
C LEU A 266 17.17 14.95 -10.74
N THR A 267 16.97 14.52 -11.99
CA THR A 267 17.37 15.24 -13.19
C THR A 267 16.21 15.94 -13.91
N GLY A 268 14.98 15.53 -13.65
CA GLY A 268 13.78 15.99 -14.33
C GLY A 268 13.68 15.56 -15.80
N LEU A 269 14.61 14.73 -16.31
CA LEU A 269 14.52 14.11 -17.63
C LEU A 269 13.48 12.99 -17.62
N ALA A 270 13.13 12.46 -18.80
CA ALA A 270 12.34 11.23 -18.86
C ALA A 270 13.04 10.10 -18.10
N ASN A 271 12.27 9.25 -17.43
CA ASN A 271 12.83 8.07 -16.78
C ASN A 271 12.98 6.91 -17.77
N TYR A 272 13.60 5.81 -17.33
CA TYR A 272 13.81 4.60 -18.13
C TYR A 272 12.55 4.09 -18.82
N ARG A 273 11.41 4.11 -18.13
CA ARG A 273 10.13 3.64 -18.68
C ARG A 273 9.65 4.55 -19.79
N SER A 274 9.71 5.87 -19.61
CA SER A 274 9.34 6.84 -20.63
C SER A 274 10.27 6.76 -21.86
N LEU A 275 11.55 6.46 -21.63
CA LEU A 275 12.49 6.18 -22.72
C LEU A 275 12.03 5.00 -23.58
N LEU A 276 11.68 3.86 -22.96
CA LEU A 276 11.22 2.68 -23.70
C LEU A 276 9.93 2.94 -24.47
N GLN A 277 8.99 3.69 -23.87
CA GLN A 277 7.76 4.09 -24.56
C GLN A 277 8.04 5.00 -25.76
N SER A 278 8.96 5.96 -25.62
CA SER A 278 9.36 6.85 -26.72
C SER A 278 10.07 6.09 -27.83
N LEU A 279 10.94 5.13 -27.50
CA LEU A 279 11.58 4.25 -28.49
C LEU A 279 10.56 3.44 -29.28
N GLU A 280 9.58 2.84 -28.61
CA GLU A 280 8.53 2.07 -29.29
C GLU A 280 7.75 2.95 -30.28
N ILE A 281 7.38 4.17 -29.86
CA ILE A 281 6.68 5.13 -30.70
C ILE A 281 7.53 5.51 -31.93
N GLU A 282 8.84 5.78 -31.76
CA GLU A 282 9.72 6.15 -32.85
C GLU A 282 10.01 4.97 -33.79
N ILE A 283 10.12 3.74 -33.30
CA ILE A 283 10.22 2.54 -34.15
C ILE A 283 8.98 2.40 -35.03
N GLN A 284 7.79 2.53 -34.45
CA GLN A 284 6.53 2.45 -35.20
C GLN A 284 6.41 3.61 -36.21
N ARG A 285 6.85 4.80 -35.83
CA ARG A 285 6.88 5.96 -36.73
C ARG A 285 7.86 5.74 -37.86
N GLY A 286 9.08 5.28 -37.59
CA GLY A 286 10.12 4.99 -38.58
C GLY A 286 9.69 3.93 -39.59
N ARG A 287 9.11 2.82 -39.10
CA ARG A 287 8.55 1.76 -39.96
C ARG A 287 7.48 2.28 -40.93
N ARG A 288 6.61 3.18 -40.45
CA ARG A 288 5.52 3.74 -41.26
C ARG A 288 5.97 4.80 -42.24
N SER A 289 6.89 5.67 -41.82
CA SER A 289 7.33 6.84 -42.61
C SER A 289 8.57 6.59 -43.46
N GLY A 290 9.34 5.53 -43.19
CA GLY A 290 10.65 5.28 -43.78
C GLY A 290 11.75 6.26 -43.32
N ARG A 291 11.47 7.12 -42.32
CA ARG A 291 12.45 8.07 -41.78
C ARG A 291 13.30 7.45 -40.70
N PRO A 292 14.62 7.65 -40.70
CA PRO A 292 15.49 7.15 -39.66
C PRO A 292 15.30 7.95 -38.36
N PHE A 293 15.69 7.35 -37.23
CA PHE A 293 15.94 8.05 -35.97
C PHE A 293 17.21 7.52 -35.33
N ALA A 294 17.84 8.27 -34.43
CA ALA A 294 19.02 7.83 -33.73
C ALA A 294 18.76 7.73 -32.22
N LEU A 295 19.40 6.75 -31.61
CA LEU A 295 19.50 6.57 -30.16
C LEU A 295 20.95 6.82 -29.76
N LEU A 296 21.16 7.76 -28.82
CA LEU A 296 22.44 7.93 -28.13
C LEU A 296 22.30 7.38 -26.72
N LEU A 297 23.25 6.55 -26.28
CA LEU A 297 23.48 6.21 -24.88
C LEU A 297 24.71 6.98 -24.40
N LEU A 298 24.56 7.63 -23.25
CA LEU A 298 25.62 8.43 -22.64
C LEU A 298 25.88 7.92 -21.23
N ASP A 299 27.14 7.81 -20.84
CA ASP A 299 27.54 7.38 -19.50
C ASP A 299 28.53 8.40 -18.94
N MET A 300 28.25 8.86 -17.70
CA MET A 300 29.13 9.86 -17.06
C MET A 300 30.41 9.22 -16.58
N ASP A 301 31.53 9.65 -17.13
CA ASP A 301 32.83 9.10 -16.79
C ASP A 301 33.20 9.40 -15.33
N ASN A 302 33.66 8.37 -14.62
CA ASN A 302 34.22 8.47 -13.29
C ASN A 302 33.31 9.13 -12.22
N LEU A 303 31.99 8.97 -12.32
CA LEU A 303 31.05 9.49 -11.29
C LEU A 303 31.40 8.98 -9.89
N LYS A 304 31.84 7.71 -9.77
CA LYS A 304 32.29 7.16 -8.50
C LYS A 304 33.45 7.95 -7.91
N GLY A 305 34.48 8.28 -8.71
CA GLY A 305 35.59 9.10 -8.26
C GLY A 305 35.19 10.52 -7.84
N VAL A 306 34.18 11.11 -8.52
CA VAL A 306 33.57 12.38 -8.08
C VAL A 306 32.88 12.22 -6.74
N ASN A 307 32.08 11.18 -6.54
CA ASN A 307 31.43 10.88 -5.27
C ASN A 307 32.42 10.66 -4.12
N ASP A 308 33.45 9.85 -4.37
CA ASP A 308 34.46 9.50 -3.36
C ASP A 308 35.31 10.72 -2.95
N ARG A 309 35.57 11.64 -3.87
CA ARG A 309 36.41 12.82 -3.62
C ARG A 309 35.62 14.03 -3.08
N TYR A 310 34.40 14.25 -3.57
CA TYR A 310 33.63 15.48 -3.32
C TYR A 310 32.28 15.23 -2.63
N GLY A 311 31.94 13.97 -2.39
CA GLY A 311 30.68 13.56 -1.76
C GLY A 311 29.50 13.42 -2.72
N HIS A 312 28.48 12.67 -2.32
CA HIS A 312 27.30 12.34 -3.12
C HIS A 312 26.45 13.55 -3.55
N LEU A 313 26.51 14.65 -2.80
CA LEU A 313 25.82 15.88 -3.19
C LEU A 313 26.40 16.50 -4.46
N VAL A 314 27.74 16.47 -4.58
CA VAL A 314 28.45 16.97 -5.78
C VAL A 314 28.22 16.02 -6.95
N GLY A 315 28.23 14.70 -6.74
CA GLY A 315 27.86 13.75 -7.79
C GLY A 315 26.44 13.91 -8.27
N SER A 316 25.47 14.16 -7.36
CA SER A 316 24.10 14.47 -7.75
C SER A 316 23.99 15.80 -8.52
N HIS A 317 24.84 16.78 -8.21
CA HIS A 317 24.92 18.04 -8.99
C HIS A 317 25.52 17.78 -10.37
N ALA A 318 26.55 16.94 -10.48
CA ALA A 318 27.15 16.54 -11.75
C ALA A 318 26.10 15.89 -12.70
N LEU A 319 25.27 14.98 -12.18
CA LEU A 319 24.18 14.38 -12.94
C LEU A 319 23.16 15.42 -13.44
N ARG A 320 22.83 16.43 -12.62
CA ARG A 320 21.96 17.53 -13.04
C ARG A 320 22.58 18.44 -14.10
N ARG A 321 23.90 18.68 -14.05
CA ARG A 321 24.63 19.44 -15.07
C ARG A 321 24.55 18.72 -16.41
N LEU A 322 24.81 17.41 -16.47
CA LEU A 322 24.65 16.62 -17.69
C LEU A 322 23.22 16.69 -18.22
N ALA A 323 22.22 16.49 -17.37
CA ALA A 323 20.81 16.57 -17.75
C ALA A 323 20.45 17.94 -18.35
N THR A 324 20.94 19.04 -17.75
CA THR A 324 20.72 20.41 -18.25
C THR A 324 21.41 20.62 -19.60
N THR A 325 22.63 20.12 -19.75
CA THR A 325 23.37 20.18 -21.01
C THR A 325 22.66 19.39 -22.10
N MET A 326 22.16 18.19 -21.82
CA MET A 326 21.38 17.39 -22.77
C MET A 326 20.12 18.14 -23.19
N ARG A 327 19.34 18.65 -22.24
CA ARG A 327 18.10 19.38 -22.52
C ARG A 327 18.34 20.64 -23.37
N ALA A 328 19.41 21.38 -23.08
CA ALA A 328 19.79 22.57 -23.82
C ALA A 328 20.25 22.29 -25.27
N ASN A 329 20.64 21.04 -25.56
CA ASN A 329 21.09 20.59 -26.88
C ASN A 329 20.07 19.70 -27.61
N SER A 330 18.87 19.52 -27.03
CA SER A 330 17.75 18.75 -27.56
C SER A 330 16.69 19.68 -28.18
N ARG A 331 16.06 19.22 -29.25
CA ARG A 331 14.87 19.87 -29.85
C ARG A 331 13.63 19.46 -29.05
N SER A 332 12.51 20.14 -29.33
CA SER A 332 11.22 19.81 -28.68
C SER A 332 10.72 18.39 -29.00
N MET A 333 11.13 17.84 -30.14
CA MET A 333 10.78 16.47 -30.55
C MET A 333 11.75 15.40 -30.03
N ASP A 334 12.92 15.80 -29.50
CA ASP A 334 13.91 14.87 -28.97
C ASP A 334 13.49 14.43 -27.56
N THR A 335 13.81 13.20 -27.20
CA THR A 335 13.55 12.69 -25.85
C THR A 335 14.85 12.46 -25.11
N ALA A 336 15.15 13.31 -24.13
CA ALA A 336 16.26 13.11 -23.20
C ALA A 336 15.78 12.36 -21.96
N ALA A 337 16.48 11.29 -21.57
CA ALA A 337 16.12 10.41 -20.47
C ALA A 337 17.33 10.06 -19.61
N ARG A 338 17.07 9.72 -18.33
CA ARG A 338 18.05 9.03 -17.49
C ARG A 338 17.73 7.53 -17.52
N TYR A 339 18.68 6.76 -18.04
CA TYR A 339 18.57 5.33 -18.28
C TYR A 339 18.90 4.51 -17.02
N GLY A 340 19.92 4.92 -16.27
CA GLY A 340 20.42 4.26 -15.08
C GLY A 340 21.02 5.22 -14.04
N GLY A 341 21.92 4.75 -13.20
CA GLY A 341 22.59 5.56 -12.17
C GLY A 341 23.34 6.77 -12.74
N ASP A 342 24.29 6.53 -13.61
CA ASP A 342 25.15 7.48 -14.35
C ASP A 342 24.90 7.43 -15.86
N GLU A 343 23.94 6.62 -16.29
CA GLU A 343 23.59 6.39 -17.70
C GLU A 343 22.42 7.25 -18.13
N PHE A 344 22.54 7.83 -19.32
CA PHE A 344 21.54 8.69 -19.95
C PHE A 344 21.28 8.23 -21.38
N ALA A 345 20.15 8.62 -21.93
CA ALA A 345 19.78 8.33 -23.32
C ALA A 345 19.17 9.55 -24.00
N LEU A 346 19.37 9.65 -25.29
CA LEU A 346 18.77 10.68 -26.13
C LEU A 346 18.24 10.07 -27.41
N ILE A 347 16.93 10.17 -27.65
CA ILE A 347 16.28 9.78 -28.90
C ILE A 347 16.20 11.01 -29.77
N LEU A 348 16.67 10.89 -30.99
CA LEU A 348 16.72 11.95 -32.01
C LEU A 348 15.86 11.54 -33.20
N PRO A 349 14.57 11.91 -33.26
CA PRO A 349 13.73 11.65 -34.40
C PRO A 349 14.30 12.30 -35.70
N GLU A 350 14.10 11.63 -36.83
CA GLU A 350 14.54 12.09 -38.15
C GLU A 350 16.03 12.43 -38.23
N ALA A 351 16.87 11.70 -37.46
CA ALA A 351 18.31 11.88 -37.41
C ALA A 351 19.03 10.64 -37.98
N ASN A 352 20.00 10.89 -38.85
CA ASN A 352 20.97 9.91 -39.35
C ASN A 352 22.22 9.87 -38.44
N ALA A 353 23.21 9.03 -38.77
CA ALA A 353 24.44 8.88 -38.00
C ALA A 353 25.23 10.21 -37.89
N GLU A 354 25.31 11.01 -38.92
CA GLU A 354 26.03 12.30 -38.91
C GLU A 354 25.35 13.29 -37.96
N ALA A 355 24.02 13.41 -38.03
CA ALA A 355 23.26 14.28 -37.16
C ALA A 355 23.39 13.82 -35.66
N ALA A 356 23.36 12.52 -35.41
CA ALA A 356 23.57 11.94 -34.07
C ALA A 356 24.96 12.27 -33.53
N ALA A 357 26.00 12.11 -34.34
CA ALA A 357 27.36 12.45 -33.98
C ALA A 357 27.53 13.94 -33.68
N ALA A 358 26.92 14.81 -34.45
CA ALA A 358 26.97 16.26 -34.23
C ALA A 358 26.31 16.65 -32.88
N VAL A 359 25.19 16.01 -32.53
CA VAL A 359 24.55 16.22 -31.22
C VAL A 359 25.42 15.69 -30.08
N ALA A 360 25.95 14.47 -30.21
CA ALA A 360 26.84 13.87 -29.21
C ALA A 360 28.04 14.77 -28.95
N LYS A 361 28.74 15.21 -30.03
CA LYS A 361 29.88 16.11 -29.92
C LYS A 361 29.53 17.40 -29.17
N ARG A 362 28.42 18.04 -29.55
CA ARG A 362 27.98 19.30 -28.92
C ARG A 362 27.67 19.14 -27.45
N VAL A 363 27.07 17.99 -27.02
CA VAL A 363 26.81 17.70 -25.61
C VAL A 363 28.13 17.53 -24.84
N CYS A 364 29.08 16.75 -25.39
CA CYS A 364 30.39 16.54 -24.79
C CYS A 364 31.18 17.85 -24.64
N GLU A 365 31.26 18.65 -25.67
CA GLU A 365 31.97 19.94 -25.69
C GLU A 365 31.37 20.93 -24.70
N ARG A 366 30.05 21.05 -24.63
CA ARG A 366 29.39 21.95 -23.69
C ARG A 366 29.58 21.51 -22.24
N LEU A 367 29.51 20.20 -21.97
CA LEU A 367 29.71 19.69 -20.62
C LEU A 367 31.17 19.90 -20.16
N ALA A 368 32.13 19.69 -21.06
CA ALA A 368 33.56 19.89 -20.76
C ALA A 368 33.94 21.37 -20.53
N HIS A 369 33.18 22.30 -21.08
CA HIS A 369 33.45 23.76 -21.04
C HIS A 369 32.37 24.54 -20.27
N ASP A 370 31.58 23.91 -19.42
CA ASP A 370 30.54 24.60 -18.66
C ASP A 370 31.05 25.52 -17.54
N GLY A 371 32.37 25.50 -17.28
CA GLY A 371 33.03 26.37 -16.32
C GLY A 371 32.90 25.96 -14.84
N GLU A 372 32.21 24.84 -14.57
CA GLU A 372 32.01 24.35 -13.20
C GLU A 372 32.97 23.21 -12.83
N LEU A 373 33.31 23.13 -11.55
CA LEU A 373 34.09 22.02 -10.99
C LEU A 373 33.20 20.99 -10.28
N PRO A 374 33.52 19.70 -10.33
CA PRO A 374 34.64 19.07 -11.07
C PRO A 374 34.37 19.10 -12.59
N LEU A 375 35.46 19.05 -13.38
CA LEU A 375 35.32 18.87 -14.84
C LEU A 375 34.68 17.50 -15.10
N LEU A 376 33.66 17.50 -15.96
CA LEU A 376 32.88 16.32 -16.30
C LEU A 376 33.13 15.89 -17.74
N SER A 377 33.15 14.59 -17.98
CA SER A 377 33.14 14.00 -19.31
C SER A 377 32.09 12.90 -19.41
N VAL A 378 31.70 12.57 -20.63
CA VAL A 378 30.76 11.49 -20.92
C VAL A 378 31.25 10.68 -22.10
N SER A 379 31.10 9.37 -21.98
CA SER A 379 31.25 8.43 -23.08
C SER A 379 29.91 8.29 -23.81
N VAL A 380 29.91 8.19 -25.15
CA VAL A 380 28.67 8.15 -25.95
C VAL A 380 28.72 7.01 -26.94
N GLY A 381 27.65 6.21 -26.98
CA GLY A 381 27.39 5.22 -28.02
C GLY A 381 26.15 5.59 -28.83
N ALA A 382 26.15 5.28 -30.11
CA ALA A 382 25.05 5.61 -31.02
C ALA A 382 24.52 4.38 -31.75
N ALA A 383 23.22 4.36 -32.01
CA ALA A 383 22.55 3.43 -32.94
C ALA A 383 21.52 4.16 -33.79
N VAL A 384 21.38 3.77 -35.05
CA VAL A 384 20.45 4.38 -36.02
C VAL A 384 19.45 3.34 -36.52
N PHE A 385 18.18 3.65 -36.39
CA PHE A 385 17.10 2.85 -36.97
C PHE A 385 16.97 3.17 -38.47
N PRO A 386 16.76 2.19 -39.37
CA PRO A 386 16.72 0.73 -39.09
C PRO A 386 18.08 0.04 -39.23
N GLN A 387 19.17 0.78 -39.53
CA GLN A 387 20.49 0.25 -39.91
C GLN A 387 21.11 -0.61 -38.81
N ASP A 388 21.02 -0.18 -37.54
CA ASP A 388 21.65 -0.84 -36.41
C ASP A 388 20.69 -1.75 -35.62
N GLY A 389 19.40 -1.75 -35.98
CA GLY A 389 18.37 -2.59 -35.41
C GLY A 389 16.95 -2.08 -35.67
N GLU A 390 15.99 -3.01 -35.60
CA GLU A 390 14.57 -2.75 -35.79
C GLU A 390 13.74 -2.96 -34.54
N THR A 391 14.35 -3.41 -33.42
CA THR A 391 13.73 -3.56 -32.12
C THR A 391 14.45 -2.76 -31.05
N ILE A 392 13.78 -2.49 -29.94
CA ILE A 392 14.36 -1.76 -28.80
C ILE A 392 15.65 -2.45 -28.34
N GLU A 393 15.63 -3.77 -28.18
CA GLU A 393 16.77 -4.55 -27.69
C GLU A 393 17.97 -4.47 -28.65
N GLN A 394 17.73 -4.51 -29.96
CA GLN A 394 18.76 -4.40 -30.98
C GLN A 394 19.41 -3.02 -30.95
N LEU A 395 18.62 -1.94 -30.90
CA LEU A 395 19.10 -0.58 -30.85
C LEU A 395 19.87 -0.27 -29.57
N LEU A 396 19.34 -0.69 -28.42
CA LEU A 396 20.05 -0.55 -27.14
C LEU A 396 21.36 -1.30 -27.15
N SER A 397 21.39 -2.55 -27.62
CA SER A 397 22.61 -3.35 -27.71
C SER A 397 23.63 -2.77 -28.71
N ALA A 398 23.17 -2.18 -29.80
CA ALA A 398 24.07 -1.53 -30.77
C ALA A 398 24.70 -0.27 -30.17
N ALA A 399 23.91 0.59 -29.52
CA ALA A 399 24.41 1.78 -28.86
C ALA A 399 25.36 1.44 -27.70
N ASP A 400 25.04 0.40 -26.90
CA ASP A 400 25.89 -0.07 -25.79
C ASP A 400 27.26 -0.59 -26.28
N ARG A 401 27.31 -1.34 -27.38
CA ARG A 401 28.58 -1.74 -28.01
C ARG A 401 29.43 -0.54 -28.40
N GLY A 402 28.82 0.52 -28.95
CA GLY A 402 29.49 1.77 -29.27
C GLY A 402 30.08 2.46 -28.03
N LEU A 403 29.28 2.52 -26.95
CA LEU A 403 29.66 3.08 -25.67
C LEU A 403 30.83 2.32 -25.03
N TYR A 404 30.77 0.98 -25.02
CA TYR A 404 31.85 0.12 -24.51
C TYR A 404 33.15 0.25 -25.30
N GLY A 405 33.04 0.38 -26.63
CA GLY A 405 34.18 0.64 -27.51
C GLY A 405 34.88 1.97 -27.19
N MET A 406 34.14 3.01 -26.82
CA MET A 406 34.66 4.30 -26.39
C MET A 406 35.38 4.21 -25.02
N LYS A 407 34.73 3.59 -24.04
CA LYS A 407 35.34 3.40 -22.69
C LYS A 407 36.67 2.68 -22.71
N ASN A 408 36.81 1.63 -23.51
CA ASN A 408 38.05 0.87 -23.64
C ASN A 408 39.19 1.65 -24.33
N ARG A 409 38.86 2.61 -25.20
CA ARG A 409 39.85 3.50 -25.82
C ARG A 409 40.25 4.69 -24.93
N SER A 410 39.48 4.99 -23.88
CA SER A 410 39.62 6.15 -23.01
C SER A 410 40.45 5.88 -21.75
N GLY A 411 41.15 4.76 -21.62
CA GLY A 411 42.04 4.40 -20.50
C GLY A 411 43.20 5.38 -20.27
N GLY A 412 43.10 6.64 -20.62
CA GLY A 412 44.04 7.71 -20.36
C GLY A 412 43.59 8.99 -21.06
N VAL A 413 43.32 10.01 -20.25
CA VAL A 413 43.14 11.44 -20.61
C VAL A 413 42.15 11.75 -21.74
N ALA A 414 41.04 12.36 -21.36
CA ALA A 414 40.01 12.89 -22.25
C ALA A 414 40.60 13.93 -23.23
N THR A 415 40.73 13.59 -24.49
CA THR A 415 41.07 14.53 -25.55
C THR A 415 39.93 14.57 -26.57
N LEU A 416 39.45 15.78 -26.82
CA LEU A 416 38.35 16.16 -27.72
C LEU A 416 38.37 15.59 -29.15
N THR A 417 39.44 14.91 -29.55
CA THR A 417 39.69 14.44 -30.92
C THR A 417 39.07 13.09 -31.27
N ARG A 418 38.34 12.44 -30.35
CA ARG A 418 37.93 11.02 -30.48
C ARG A 418 36.52 10.72 -30.90
N ILE A 419 35.66 11.74 -31.04
CA ILE A 419 34.24 11.52 -31.46
C ILE A 419 34.14 11.15 -32.94
N ALA A 420 35.10 11.53 -33.74
CA ALA A 420 35.11 11.27 -35.19
C ALA A 420 35.59 9.86 -35.61
N ALA A 421 36.03 9.02 -34.68
CA ALA A 421 36.62 7.70 -35.00
C ALA A 421 35.69 6.50 -34.72
N CYS A 422 34.45 6.73 -34.30
CA CYS A 422 33.46 5.69 -34.00
C CYS A 422 32.21 5.72 -34.89
N LEU A 423 32.25 6.46 -35.99
CA LEU A 423 31.21 6.43 -37.06
C LEU A 423 31.73 5.79 -38.33
#